data_1e303f5c5477aa449ba04f4e9a8273bc
#
_entry.id   1e303f5c5477aa449ba04f4e9a8273bc
#
_cell.length_a   1.000
_cell.length_b   1.000
_cell.length_c   1.000
_cell.angle_alpha   90.00
_cell.angle_beta   90.00
_cell.angle_gamma   90.00
#
_symmetry.space_group_name_H-M   'P 1'
#
loop_
_entity.id
_entity.type
_entity.pdbx_description
1 polymer ?
#
loop_
_entity_poly.entity_id
_entity_poly.type
_entity_poly.pdbx_seq_one_letter_code
_entity_poly.pdbx_strand_id
1 'polypeptide(L)'
;MLFRSQIEQVLINLLKNARETCERKIDKEIQIKFFSKDNPTLTISDNGEGILTDVLDKIFVPFFTTKTSGSGIGLSLCKQIMTLHDGSINVKSEIGKGSCFILTFPK
;
A
#
# COMPACT_ATOMS: atom_id res chain seq x y z
N MET A 1 12.67 6.09 16.74
CA MET A 1 13.59 5.22 15.98
C MET A 1 12.80 4.27 15.09
N LEU A 2 13.20 4.15 13.83
CA LEU A 2 12.57 3.22 12.91
C LEU A 2 13.22 1.84 13.01
N PHE A 3 12.39 0.81 13.09
CA PHE A 3 12.88 -0.57 13.04
C PHE A 3 12.90 -1.02 11.58
N ARG A 4 14.10 -1.23 11.07
CA ARG A 4 14.32 -1.55 9.66
C ARG A 4 13.48 -2.75 9.20
N SER A 5 13.47 -3.82 9.99
CA SER A 5 12.74 -5.04 9.61
C SER A 5 11.23 -4.81 9.48
N GLN A 6 10.65 -3.92 10.29
CA GLN A 6 9.24 -3.59 10.21
C GLN A 6 8.93 -2.76 8.96
N ILE A 7 9.79 -1.79 8.65
CA ILE A 7 9.63 -0.98 7.44
C ILE A 7 9.79 -1.85 6.20
N GLU A 8 10.76 -2.75 6.20
CA GLU A 8 10.92 -3.70 5.10
C GLU A 8 9.65 -4.55 4.92
N GLN A 9 9.01 -4.95 6.01
CA GLN A 9 7.77 -5.72 5.94
C GLN A 9 6.65 -4.92 5.29
N VAL A 10 6.55 -3.63 5.59
CA VAL A 10 5.56 -2.75 4.93
C VAL A 10 5.81 -2.73 3.43
N LEU A 11 7.06 -2.53 3.02
CA LEU A 11 7.40 -2.47 1.59
C LEU A 11 7.10 -3.78 0.89
N ILE A 12 7.46 -4.91 1.50
CA ILE A 12 7.18 -6.24 0.92
C ILE A 12 5.68 -6.43 0.75
N ASN A 13 4.89 -6.09 1.75
CA ASN A 13 3.44 -6.25 1.70
C ASN A 13 2.82 -5.39 0.60
N LEU A 14 3.27 -4.14 0.46
CA LEU A 14 2.73 -3.25 -0.57
C LEU A 14 3.14 -3.67 -1.98
N LEU A 15 4.39 -4.11 -2.15
CA LEU A 15 4.86 -4.60 -3.46
C LEU A 15 4.15 -5.89 -3.86
N LYS A 16 3.93 -6.78 -2.91
CA LYS A 16 3.17 -8.00 -3.16
C LYS A 16 1.74 -7.67 -3.57
N ASN A 17 1.11 -6.72 -2.88
CA ASN A 17 -0.24 -6.28 -3.21
C ASN A 17 -0.28 -5.69 -4.63
N ALA A 18 0.68 -4.84 -4.98
CA ALA A 18 0.75 -4.24 -6.31
C ALA A 18 0.89 -5.31 -7.39
N ARG A 19 1.73 -6.31 -7.15
CA ARG A 19 1.90 -7.43 -8.08
C ARG A 19 0.59 -8.20 -8.28
N GLU A 20 -0.12 -8.45 -7.18
CA GLU A 20 -1.37 -9.22 -7.23
C GLU A 20 -2.47 -8.46 -7.98
N THR A 21 -2.58 -7.16 -7.78
CA THR A 21 -3.60 -6.37 -8.48
C THR A 21 -3.30 -6.21 -9.96
N CYS A 22 -2.05 -6.39 -10.38
CA CYS A 22 -1.64 -6.34 -11.77
C CYS A 22 -1.58 -7.71 -12.44
N GLU A 23 -1.98 -8.77 -11.76
CA GLU A 23 -1.78 -10.15 -12.23
C GLU A 23 -2.34 -10.40 -13.62
N ARG A 24 -3.48 -9.79 -13.95
CA ARG A 24 -4.14 -9.98 -15.25
C ARG A 24 -3.72 -8.98 -16.32
N LYS A 25 -2.85 -8.03 -15.97
CA LYS A 25 -2.37 -7.05 -16.91
C LYS A 25 -1.24 -7.61 -17.75
N ILE A 26 -1.24 -7.28 -19.05
CA ILE A 26 -0.17 -7.67 -19.96
C ILE A 26 1.04 -6.75 -19.74
N ASP A 27 0.78 -5.45 -19.65
CA ASP A 27 1.81 -4.42 -19.48
C ASP A 27 1.82 -3.90 -18.05
N LYS A 28 2.20 -4.77 -17.12
CA LYS A 28 2.28 -4.42 -15.71
C LYS A 28 3.27 -3.30 -15.48
N GLU A 29 2.88 -2.33 -14.66
CA GLU A 29 3.76 -1.23 -14.29
C GLU A 29 3.63 -0.95 -12.80
N ILE A 30 4.75 -1.01 -12.09
CA ILE A 30 4.82 -0.68 -10.68
C ILE A 30 5.90 0.38 -10.53
N GLN A 31 5.55 1.52 -9.95
CA GLN A 31 6.47 2.62 -9.75
C GLN A 31 6.66 2.90 -8.27
N ILE A 32 7.91 3.09 -7.89
CA ILE A 32 8.28 3.47 -6.52
C ILE A 32 8.94 4.84 -6.62
N LYS A 33 8.39 5.81 -5.89
CA LYS A 33 8.96 7.16 -5.86
C LYS A 33 9.23 7.57 -4.43
N PHE A 34 10.33 8.27 -4.22
CA PHE A 34 10.67 8.82 -2.92
C PHE A 34 10.90 10.31 -3.08
N PHE A 35 10.32 11.10 -2.20
CA PHE A 35 10.58 12.54 -2.18
C PHE A 35 10.51 13.04 -0.74
N SER A 36 11.21 14.14 -0.49
CA SER A 36 11.34 14.69 0.84
C SER A 36 11.20 16.21 0.76
N LYS A 37 9.97 16.69 0.62
CA LYS A 37 9.70 18.11 0.60
C LYS A 37 9.46 18.62 2.02
N ASP A 38 8.40 18.15 2.64
CA ASP A 38 8.10 18.47 4.05
C ASP A 38 8.48 17.28 4.93
N ASN A 39 7.81 16.17 4.72
CA ASN A 39 8.14 14.91 5.38
C ASN A 39 8.65 13.93 4.34
N PRO A 40 9.57 13.03 4.73
CA PRO A 40 9.97 11.95 3.83
C PRO A 40 8.73 11.14 3.42
N THR A 41 8.55 10.97 2.13
CA THR A 41 7.36 10.31 1.58
C THR A 41 7.79 9.30 0.52
N LEU A 42 7.20 8.12 0.60
CA LEU A 42 7.45 7.05 -0.38
C LEU A 42 6.13 6.61 -0.96
N THR A 43 6.04 6.52 -2.28
CA THR A 43 4.82 6.07 -2.95
C THR A 43 5.08 4.80 -3.72
N ILE A 44 4.11 3.91 -3.70
CA ILE A 44 4.11 2.67 -4.49
C ILE A 44 2.84 2.68 -5.31
N SER A 45 2.99 2.83 -6.62
CA SER A 45 1.88 2.92 -7.56
C SER A 45 1.86 1.71 -8.48
N ASP A 46 0.67 1.27 -8.84
CA ASP A 46 0.49 0.21 -9.83
C ASP A 46 -0.58 0.63 -10.85
N ASN A 47 -0.55 -0.01 -12.01
CA ASN A 47 -1.56 0.19 -13.05
C ASN A 47 -2.56 -0.96 -13.08
N GLY A 48 -2.83 -1.56 -11.93
CA GLY A 48 -3.76 -2.66 -11.80
C GLY A 48 -5.22 -2.27 -11.93
N GLU A 49 -6.09 -3.11 -11.43
CA GLU A 49 -7.53 -2.92 -11.59
C GLU A 49 -8.13 -1.80 -10.73
N GLY A 50 -7.40 -1.33 -9.74
CA GLY A 50 -7.88 -0.31 -8.83
C GLY A 50 -8.78 -0.89 -7.73
N ILE A 51 -9.29 -0.01 -6.88
CA ILE A 51 -10.12 -0.37 -5.72
C ILE A 51 -11.41 0.43 -5.77
N LEU A 52 -12.54 -0.25 -5.57
CA LEU A 52 -13.83 0.43 -5.50
C LEU A 52 -13.87 1.44 -4.35
N THR A 53 -14.53 2.56 -4.57
CA THR A 53 -14.60 3.65 -3.59
C THR A 53 -15.14 3.19 -2.24
N ASP A 54 -16.19 2.39 -2.24
CA ASP A 54 -16.80 1.89 -1.02
C ASP A 54 -15.97 0.82 -0.32
N VAL A 55 -14.96 0.28 -0.99
CA VAL A 55 -14.02 -0.68 -0.41
C VAL A 55 -12.81 0.02 0.20
N LEU A 56 -12.44 1.20 -0.33
CA LEU A 56 -11.27 1.95 0.14
C LEU A 56 -11.25 2.17 1.65
N ASP A 57 -12.39 2.42 2.25
CA ASP A 57 -12.50 2.66 3.69
C ASP A 57 -12.15 1.43 4.52
N LYS A 58 -12.20 0.26 3.91
CA LYS A 58 -12.11 -1.02 4.62
C LYS A 58 -10.81 -1.76 4.39
N ILE A 59 -9.97 -1.30 3.47
CA ILE A 59 -8.77 -2.07 3.09
C ILE A 59 -7.76 -2.22 4.21
N PHE A 60 -7.79 -1.34 5.20
CA PHE A 60 -6.90 -1.42 6.37
C PHE A 60 -7.56 -2.11 7.57
N VAL A 61 -8.80 -2.57 7.44
CA VAL A 61 -9.48 -3.29 8.51
C VAL A 61 -8.92 -4.71 8.56
N PRO A 62 -8.54 -5.21 9.76
CA PRO A 62 -8.02 -6.57 9.87
C PRO A 62 -9.00 -7.60 9.33
N PHE A 63 -8.47 -8.57 8.62
CA PHE A 63 -9.20 -9.69 8.02
C PHE A 63 -10.13 -9.31 6.87
N PHE A 64 -10.21 -8.03 6.50
CA PHE A 64 -10.98 -7.65 5.31
C PHE A 64 -10.14 -7.95 4.07
N THR A 65 -10.68 -8.67 3.11
CA THR A 65 -10.02 -8.94 1.84
C THR A 65 -11.05 -9.27 0.76
N THR A 66 -10.75 -8.83 -0.47
CA THR A 66 -11.50 -9.21 -1.66
C THR A 66 -10.80 -10.33 -2.42
N LYS A 67 -9.63 -10.76 -1.92
CA LYS A 67 -8.81 -11.79 -2.57
C LYS A 67 -9.14 -13.15 -2.00
N THR A 68 -9.29 -14.14 -2.88
CA THR A 68 -9.62 -15.50 -2.47
C THR A 68 -8.50 -16.16 -1.67
N SER A 69 -7.25 -15.77 -1.90
CA SER A 69 -6.09 -16.34 -1.23
C SER A 69 -5.50 -15.42 -0.15
N GLY A 70 -6.07 -14.24 0.05
CA GLY A 70 -5.55 -13.27 1.00
C GLY A 70 -6.12 -13.46 2.40
N SER A 71 -5.31 -13.21 3.43
CA SER A 71 -5.74 -13.28 4.82
C SER A 71 -6.40 -11.99 5.31
N GLY A 72 -6.21 -10.89 4.59
CA GLY A 72 -6.70 -9.58 5.01
C GLY A 72 -5.88 -8.94 6.13
N ILE A 73 -4.68 -9.46 6.40
CA ILE A 73 -3.84 -8.95 7.47
C ILE A 73 -2.76 -7.99 6.96
N GLY A 74 -2.32 -8.18 5.71
CA GLY A 74 -1.17 -7.44 5.17
C GLY A 74 -1.29 -5.93 5.25
N LEU A 75 -2.39 -5.36 4.77
CA LEU A 75 -2.57 -3.90 4.76
C LEU A 75 -2.84 -3.35 6.15
N SER A 76 -3.58 -4.06 6.99
CA SER A 76 -3.80 -3.63 8.38
C SER A 76 -2.50 -3.62 9.15
N LEU A 77 -1.63 -4.59 8.91
CA LEU A 77 -0.30 -4.64 9.51
C LEU A 77 0.55 -3.44 9.07
N CYS A 78 0.50 -3.09 7.79
CA CYS A 78 1.20 -1.91 7.27
C CYS A 78 0.78 -0.65 8.01
N LYS A 79 -0.53 -0.45 8.18
CA LYS A 79 -1.04 0.70 8.89
C LYS A 79 -0.58 0.71 10.34
N GLN A 80 -0.62 -0.43 11.00
CA GLN A 80 -0.18 -0.55 12.39
C GLN A 80 1.29 -0.19 12.54
N ILE A 81 2.14 -0.70 11.66
CA ILE A 81 3.58 -0.42 11.69
C ILE A 81 3.83 1.07 11.47
N MET A 82 3.18 1.67 10.46
CA MET A 82 3.36 3.09 10.20
C MET A 82 2.93 3.95 11.39
N THR A 83 1.83 3.60 12.02
CA THR A 83 1.34 4.31 13.21
C THR A 83 2.34 4.21 14.36
N LEU A 84 2.91 3.03 14.58
CA LEU A 84 3.91 2.82 15.63
C LEU A 84 5.18 3.64 15.40
N HIS A 85 5.46 4.02 14.17
CA HIS A 85 6.64 4.83 13.81
C HIS A 85 6.29 6.30 13.61
N ASP A 86 5.13 6.73 14.08
CA ASP A 86 4.63 8.11 13.96
C ASP A 86 4.47 8.57 12.51
N GLY A 87 4.32 7.63 11.61
CA GLY A 87 4.05 7.89 10.20
C GLY A 87 2.60 7.65 9.85
N SER A 88 2.30 7.67 8.57
CA SER A 88 0.95 7.40 8.08
C SER A 88 0.99 6.64 6.77
N ILE A 89 -0.11 5.97 6.46
CA ILE A 89 -0.33 5.33 5.18
C ILE A 89 -1.65 5.79 4.61
N ASN A 90 -1.65 6.19 3.35
CA ASN A 90 -2.84 6.59 2.63
C ASN A 90 -2.89 5.89 1.30
N VAL A 91 -4.06 5.86 0.67
CA VAL A 91 -4.25 5.22 -0.61
C VAL A 91 -5.12 6.10 -1.51
N LYS A 92 -4.73 6.16 -2.79
CA LYS A 92 -5.56 6.75 -3.84
C LYS A 92 -5.74 5.68 -4.90
N SER A 93 -6.95 5.51 -5.38
CA SER A 93 -7.23 4.47 -6.35
C SER A 93 -8.40 4.84 -7.23
N GLU A 94 -8.38 4.35 -8.47
CA GLU A 94 -9.44 4.54 -9.43
C GLU A 94 -9.59 3.27 -10.24
N ILE A 95 -10.80 2.75 -10.33
CA ILE A 95 -11.08 1.52 -11.08
C ILE A 95 -10.64 1.69 -12.53
N GLY A 96 -9.90 0.70 -13.02
CA GLY A 96 -9.38 0.69 -14.37
C GLY A 96 -8.06 1.43 -14.56
N LYS A 97 -7.59 2.17 -13.54
CA LYS A 97 -6.35 2.93 -13.64
C LYS A 97 -5.26 2.45 -12.70
N GLY A 98 -5.63 1.94 -11.54
CA GLY A 98 -4.68 1.40 -10.58
C GLY A 98 -4.78 2.06 -9.21
N SER A 99 -3.75 1.83 -8.41
CA SER A 99 -3.71 2.30 -7.02
C SER A 99 -2.36 2.91 -6.70
N CYS A 100 -2.35 3.85 -5.75
CA CYS A 100 -1.13 4.45 -5.24
C CYS A 100 -1.19 4.48 -3.72
N PHE A 101 -0.26 3.78 -3.09
CA PHE A 101 -0.09 3.80 -1.63
C PHE A 101 0.97 4.83 -1.28
N ILE A 102 0.67 5.66 -0.29
CA ILE A 102 1.52 6.78 0.11
C ILE A 102 1.93 6.58 1.56
N LEU A 103 3.22 6.39 1.78
CA LEU A 103 3.81 6.26 3.11
C LEU A 103 4.47 7.60 3.46
N THR A 104 4.04 8.20 4.57
CA THR A 104 4.63 9.44 5.06
C THR A 104 5.32 9.16 6.37
N PHE A 105 6.59 9.53 6.46
CA PHE A 105 7.41 9.30 7.64
C PHE A 105 7.59 10.59 8.43
N PRO A 106 7.89 10.49 9.73
CA PRO A 106 8.18 11.70 10.53
C PRO A 106 9.49 12.33 10.06
N LYS A 107 9.58 13.63 10.27
CA LYS A 107 10.80 14.38 9.95
C LYS A 107 11.97 13.93 10.80
#